data_88727fd27fa8d6b308559b2932c0afe9
#
_entry.id   88727fd27fa8d6b308559b2932c0afe9
#
_cell.length_a   1.000
_cell.length_b   1.000
_cell.length_c   1.000
_cell.angle_alpha   90.00
_cell.angle_beta   90.00
_cell.angle_gamma   90.00
#
_symmetry.space_group_name_H-M   'P 1'
#
loop_
_entity.id
_entity.type
_entity.pdbx_description
1 polymer ?
#
loop_
_entity_poly.entity_id
_entity_poly.type
_entity_poly.pdbx_seq_one_letter_code
_entity_poly.pdbx_strand_id
1 'polypeptide(L)'
;FRHALIPYMYTLNYRCHCEHIPVIIPMYYYYPFEEKAYSYKNQYFLGSEMLVCPVTTKIDEDSQKSGEECFIPAGIWTDIFTGDVYNGGKNGKSQILCRNLQSIPVLGRAGAIIPLASECGSNDIINPKKVDVVICPGASNTFVMYEDSGDGFDYEKGEYALTEFVLDWNEDKAKISIDVSGDLSVIPRNRKYRFILRGFARGIRFENVDNAKYDIKTNTWTVTCNCDGASELEIFADNEENNLVYNGENVNDKIYDFLLQAQMDNNDKRSIYRLFTSGENKNVIISNIMSMKLNDKVTAAIMEYLL
;
A
#
# COMPACT_ATOMS: atom_id res chain seq x y z
N PHE A 1 -4.74 -2.20 -12.93
CA PHE A 1 -3.64 -1.68 -12.09
C PHE A 1 -2.31 -1.59 -12.85
N ARG A 2 -1.92 -2.62 -13.63
CA ARG A 2 -0.64 -2.61 -14.38
C ARG A 2 -0.46 -1.37 -15.26
N HIS A 3 -1.50 -0.96 -15.99
CA HIS A 3 -1.44 0.25 -16.83
C HIS A 3 -1.35 1.53 -15.98
N ALA A 4 -2.02 1.56 -14.84
CA ALA A 4 -1.93 2.68 -13.91
C ALA A 4 -0.52 2.89 -13.36
N LEU A 5 0.28 1.82 -13.25
CA LEU A 5 1.68 1.87 -12.78
C LEU A 5 2.67 2.50 -13.78
N ILE A 6 2.27 2.84 -15.00
CA ILE A 6 3.19 3.36 -16.03
C ILE A 6 4.03 4.54 -15.52
N PRO A 7 3.49 5.59 -14.88
CA PRO A 7 4.30 6.70 -14.38
C PRO A 7 5.36 6.27 -13.38
N TYR A 8 5.00 5.37 -12.47
CA TYR A 8 5.93 4.80 -11.49
C TYR A 8 7.02 3.97 -12.18
N MET A 9 6.64 3.03 -13.06
CA MET A 9 7.57 2.16 -13.78
C MET A 9 8.50 2.94 -14.71
N TYR A 10 7.99 3.98 -15.37
CA TYR A 10 8.79 4.83 -16.24
C TYR A 10 9.86 5.58 -15.44
N THR A 11 9.48 6.12 -14.29
CA THR A 11 10.41 6.72 -13.33
C THR A 11 11.49 5.73 -12.86
N LEU A 12 11.11 4.47 -12.55
CA LEU A 12 12.09 3.46 -12.15
C LEU A 12 13.08 3.13 -13.27
N ASN A 13 12.63 3.12 -14.54
CA ASN A 13 13.53 2.93 -15.67
C ASN A 13 14.49 4.12 -15.86
N TYR A 14 14.01 5.35 -15.68
CA TYR A 14 14.87 6.54 -15.64
C TYR A 14 15.93 6.43 -14.55
N ARG A 15 15.55 6.06 -13.32
CA ARG A 15 16.49 5.84 -12.20
C ARG A 15 17.48 4.70 -12.49
N CYS A 16 17.03 3.65 -13.16
CA CYS A 16 17.91 2.56 -13.60
C CYS A 16 18.96 3.07 -14.59
N HIS A 17 18.58 3.96 -15.51
CA HIS A 17 19.50 4.57 -16.46
C HIS A 17 20.50 5.52 -15.79
N CYS A 18 20.04 6.43 -14.94
CA CYS A 18 20.87 7.48 -14.35
C CYS A 18 21.62 7.05 -13.08
N GLU A 19 20.98 6.24 -12.22
CA GLU A 19 21.45 5.87 -10.89
C GLU A 19 21.94 4.43 -10.80
N HIS A 20 21.74 3.63 -11.87
CA HIS A 20 22.05 2.20 -11.92
C HIS A 20 21.32 1.35 -10.86
N ILE A 21 20.14 1.79 -10.43
CA ILE A 21 19.29 1.07 -9.47
C ILE A 21 18.34 0.17 -10.25
N PRO A 22 18.36 -1.15 -10.04
CA PRO A 22 17.44 -2.06 -10.73
C PRO A 22 15.97 -1.76 -10.44
N VAL A 23 15.10 -1.99 -11.42
CA VAL A 23 13.64 -1.83 -11.26
C VAL A 23 13.07 -2.88 -10.29
N ILE A 24 13.57 -4.12 -10.39
CA ILE A 24 13.24 -5.25 -9.49
C ILE A 24 14.47 -5.54 -8.66
N ILE A 25 14.31 -5.49 -7.34
CA ILE A 25 15.42 -5.56 -6.39
C ILE A 25 15.18 -6.75 -5.44
N PRO A 26 16.07 -7.75 -5.39
CA PRO A 26 15.97 -8.84 -4.43
C PRO A 26 16.06 -8.33 -2.99
N MET A 27 15.41 -9.05 -2.06
CA MET A 27 15.37 -8.66 -0.64
C MET A 27 16.76 -8.44 -0.04
N TYR A 28 17.72 -9.30 -0.36
CA TYR A 28 19.08 -9.23 0.18
C TYR A 28 19.88 -7.99 -0.26
N TYR A 29 19.40 -7.27 -1.25
CA TYR A 29 20.03 -6.02 -1.69
C TYR A 29 19.90 -4.92 -0.63
N TYR A 30 18.71 -4.81 -0.02
CA TYR A 30 18.48 -3.86 1.08
C TYR A 30 18.76 -4.47 2.46
N TYR A 31 18.69 -5.80 2.59
CA TYR A 31 18.87 -6.53 3.84
C TYR A 31 19.96 -7.61 3.73
N PRO A 32 21.22 -7.24 3.42
CA PRO A 32 22.28 -8.20 3.12
C PRO A 32 22.69 -9.06 4.33
N PHE A 33 22.41 -8.60 5.54
CA PHE A 33 22.74 -9.30 6.79
C PHE A 33 21.55 -10.02 7.42
N GLU A 34 20.38 -9.97 6.77
CA GLU A 34 19.16 -10.63 7.24
C GLU A 34 19.00 -11.98 6.54
N GLU A 35 19.11 -13.10 7.27
CA GLU A 35 19.03 -14.46 6.72
C GLU A 35 17.68 -14.71 6.00
N LYS A 36 16.60 -14.13 6.52
CA LYS A 36 15.28 -14.24 5.91
C LYS A 36 15.21 -13.63 4.52
N ALA A 37 16.03 -12.61 4.23
CA ALA A 37 16.09 -11.99 2.90
C ALA A 37 16.58 -12.98 1.81
N TYR A 38 17.27 -14.03 2.19
CA TYR A 38 17.73 -15.10 1.29
C TYR A 38 16.76 -16.29 1.26
N SER A 39 15.95 -16.47 2.29
CA SER A 39 15.02 -17.60 2.42
C SER A 39 13.74 -17.38 1.62
N TYR A 40 13.22 -16.15 1.56
CA TYR A 40 11.97 -15.80 0.85
C TYR A 40 12.25 -15.46 -0.62
N LYS A 41 12.55 -16.46 -1.44
CA LYS A 41 13.08 -16.33 -2.81
C LYS A 41 12.16 -15.65 -3.80
N ASN A 42 10.84 -15.72 -3.61
CA ASN A 42 9.86 -15.14 -4.51
C ASN A 42 9.53 -13.68 -4.17
N GLN A 43 9.95 -13.22 -2.99
CA GLN A 43 9.67 -11.87 -2.51
C GLN A 43 10.72 -10.90 -3.03
N TYR A 44 10.29 -9.72 -3.49
CA TYR A 44 11.18 -8.71 -4.07
C TYR A 44 10.64 -7.30 -3.90
N PHE A 45 11.51 -6.31 -4.02
CA PHE A 45 11.13 -4.92 -4.13
C PHE A 45 10.88 -4.54 -5.58
N LEU A 46 9.78 -3.82 -5.82
CA LEU A 46 9.50 -3.11 -7.06
C LEU A 46 9.84 -1.63 -6.83
N GLY A 47 11.03 -1.24 -7.26
CA GLY A 47 11.62 0.05 -6.92
C GLY A 47 11.88 0.23 -5.43
N SER A 48 11.79 1.47 -4.95
CA SER A 48 12.03 1.83 -3.54
C SER A 48 10.78 1.74 -2.66
N GLU A 49 9.58 1.73 -3.25
CA GLU A 49 8.33 1.96 -2.52
C GLU A 49 7.56 0.70 -2.18
N MET A 50 7.68 -0.36 -2.97
CA MET A 50 6.82 -1.53 -2.86
C MET A 50 7.57 -2.83 -2.63
N LEU A 51 7.11 -3.62 -1.67
CA LEU A 51 7.50 -5.00 -1.43
C LEU A 51 6.42 -5.92 -2.01
N VAL A 52 6.79 -6.79 -2.94
CA VAL A 52 5.87 -7.69 -3.63
C VAL A 52 6.10 -9.12 -3.14
N CYS A 53 5.02 -9.79 -2.75
CA CYS A 53 5.02 -11.18 -2.30
C CYS A 53 4.10 -12.01 -3.22
N PRO A 54 4.61 -12.53 -4.36
CA PRO A 54 3.81 -13.29 -5.30
C PRO A 54 3.22 -14.54 -4.66
N VAL A 55 1.94 -14.78 -4.87
CA VAL A 55 1.28 -16.00 -4.43
C VAL A 55 1.53 -17.10 -5.44
N THR A 56 2.17 -18.18 -5.01
CA THR A 56 2.60 -19.31 -5.86
C THR A 56 1.87 -20.62 -5.56
N THR A 57 1.01 -20.63 -4.54
CA THR A 57 0.24 -21.80 -4.11
C THR A 57 -1.21 -21.75 -4.59
N LYS A 58 -1.87 -22.90 -4.67
CA LYS A 58 -3.29 -22.97 -5.03
C LYS A 58 -4.17 -22.37 -3.95
N ILE A 59 -5.33 -21.85 -4.37
CA ILE A 59 -6.39 -21.49 -3.45
C ILE A 59 -6.86 -22.76 -2.72
N ASP A 60 -6.96 -22.63 -1.41
CA ASP A 60 -7.54 -23.66 -0.55
C ASP A 60 -9.07 -23.63 -0.65
N GLU A 61 -9.68 -24.82 -0.69
CA GLU A 61 -11.12 -24.96 -0.90
C GLU A 61 -11.95 -24.53 0.31
N ASP A 62 -11.42 -24.63 1.53
CA ASP A 62 -12.11 -24.26 2.75
C ASP A 62 -11.98 -22.75 3.03
N SER A 63 -10.78 -22.20 2.98
CA SER A 63 -10.54 -20.78 3.23
C SER A 63 -10.90 -19.86 2.05
N GLN A 64 -11.03 -20.40 0.82
CA GLN A 64 -11.18 -19.64 -0.44
C GLN A 64 -10.05 -18.63 -0.69
N LYS A 65 -8.89 -18.86 -0.05
CA LYS A 65 -7.69 -18.04 -0.17
C LYS A 65 -6.47 -18.91 -0.38
N SER A 66 -5.41 -18.31 -0.89
CA SER A 66 -4.06 -18.86 -0.88
C SER A 66 -3.21 -18.07 0.09
N GLY A 67 -2.51 -18.76 0.99
CA GLY A 67 -1.57 -18.17 1.93
C GLY A 67 -0.14 -18.26 1.41
N GLU A 68 0.58 -17.15 1.44
CA GLU A 68 2.02 -17.11 1.16
C GLU A 68 2.75 -16.61 2.40
N GLU A 69 3.80 -17.31 2.81
CA GLU A 69 4.62 -16.86 3.92
C GLU A 69 5.54 -15.73 3.44
N CYS A 70 5.42 -14.56 4.05
CA CYS A 70 6.14 -13.36 3.70
C CYS A 70 7.04 -12.91 4.85
N PHE A 71 8.23 -12.44 4.56
CA PHE A 71 9.03 -11.68 5.49
C PHE A 71 8.64 -10.20 5.40
N ILE A 72 8.10 -9.67 6.47
CA ILE A 72 7.78 -8.24 6.63
C ILE A 72 8.95 -7.61 7.38
N PRO A 73 9.76 -6.75 6.72
CA PRO A 73 10.89 -6.10 7.37
C PRO A 73 10.46 -5.19 8.52
N ALA A 74 11.42 -4.71 9.31
CA ALA A 74 11.17 -3.79 10.41
C ALA A 74 10.35 -2.56 9.98
N GLY A 75 9.51 -2.04 10.88
CA GLY A 75 8.66 -0.89 10.65
C GLY A 75 7.26 -1.24 10.17
N ILE A 76 6.57 -0.22 9.65
CA ILE A 76 5.17 -0.30 9.20
C ILE A 76 5.12 -0.50 7.69
N TRP A 77 4.22 -1.37 7.26
CA TRP A 77 3.96 -1.72 5.88
C TRP A 77 2.47 -1.71 5.60
N THR A 78 2.04 -1.14 4.50
CA THR A 78 0.62 -1.03 4.15
C THR A 78 0.34 -1.78 2.87
N ASP A 79 -0.62 -2.71 2.88
CA ASP A 79 -1.08 -3.34 1.64
C ASP A 79 -1.77 -2.29 0.75
N ILE A 80 -1.25 -2.12 -0.45
CA ILE A 80 -1.74 -1.08 -1.37
C ILE A 80 -3.13 -1.38 -1.97
N PHE A 81 -3.62 -2.62 -1.85
CA PHE A 81 -4.94 -3.01 -2.33
C PHE A 81 -6.00 -2.99 -1.21
N THR A 82 -5.65 -3.48 -0.03
CA THR A 82 -6.62 -3.62 1.07
C THR A 82 -6.54 -2.49 2.10
N GLY A 83 -5.43 -1.73 2.11
CA GLY A 83 -5.16 -0.72 3.12
C GLY A 83 -4.88 -1.29 4.51
N ASP A 84 -4.65 -2.61 4.62
CA ASP A 84 -4.24 -3.24 5.87
C ASP A 84 -2.82 -2.84 6.24
N VAL A 85 -2.61 -2.61 7.53
CA VAL A 85 -1.31 -2.18 8.04
C VAL A 85 -0.68 -3.34 8.81
N TYR A 86 0.54 -3.70 8.42
CA TYR A 86 1.35 -4.73 9.04
C TYR A 86 2.54 -4.10 9.75
N ASN A 87 2.79 -4.51 10.98
CA ASN A 87 3.93 -4.03 11.74
C ASN A 87 4.99 -5.14 11.84
N GLY A 88 6.13 -4.97 11.17
CA GLY A 88 7.27 -5.88 11.25
C GLY A 88 8.04 -5.82 12.58
N GLY A 89 7.68 -4.89 13.48
CA GLY A 89 8.41 -4.68 14.72
C GLY A 89 9.82 -4.12 14.49
N LYS A 90 10.72 -4.39 15.44
CA LYS A 90 12.10 -3.87 15.38
C LYS A 90 13.03 -4.70 14.47
N ASN A 91 12.74 -5.99 14.32
CA ASN A 91 13.65 -6.96 13.64
C ASN A 91 13.03 -7.61 12.40
N GLY A 92 11.86 -7.15 11.98
CA GLY A 92 11.06 -7.84 10.98
C GLY A 92 10.40 -9.11 11.54
N LYS A 93 9.34 -9.57 10.89
CA LYS A 93 8.65 -10.81 11.23
C LYS A 93 8.25 -11.60 9.98
N SER A 94 8.12 -12.91 10.13
CA SER A 94 7.47 -13.74 9.11
C SER A 94 5.97 -13.82 9.42
N GLN A 95 5.15 -13.68 8.39
CA GLN A 95 3.70 -13.76 8.52
C GLN A 95 3.10 -14.36 7.25
N ILE A 96 2.06 -15.19 7.40
CA ILE A 96 1.29 -15.69 6.26
C ILE A 96 0.29 -14.60 5.86
N LEU A 97 0.37 -14.16 4.60
CA LEU A 97 -0.59 -13.24 3.99
C LEU A 97 -1.47 -14.02 3.02
N CYS A 98 -2.79 -13.92 3.21
CA CYS A 98 -3.78 -14.71 2.50
C CYS A 98 -4.55 -13.86 1.48
N ARG A 99 -4.52 -14.25 0.20
CA ARG A 99 -5.21 -13.53 -0.88
C ARG A 99 -6.07 -14.48 -1.71
N ASN A 100 -7.12 -13.94 -2.29
CA ASN A 100 -7.92 -14.60 -3.31
C ASN A 100 -7.31 -14.34 -4.72
N LEU A 101 -7.98 -14.78 -5.79
CA LEU A 101 -7.52 -14.60 -7.17
C LEU A 101 -7.46 -13.14 -7.65
N GLN A 102 -8.04 -12.20 -6.91
CA GLN A 102 -8.15 -10.80 -7.35
C GLN A 102 -6.95 -9.94 -6.95
N SER A 103 -6.12 -10.41 -6.02
CA SER A 103 -4.97 -9.64 -5.52
C SER A 103 -3.82 -10.55 -5.09
N ILE A 104 -2.64 -9.95 -4.97
CA ILE A 104 -1.45 -10.50 -4.33
C ILE A 104 -1.02 -9.54 -3.23
N PRO A 105 -0.28 -9.96 -2.19
CA PRO A 105 0.30 -9.03 -1.23
C PRO A 105 1.30 -8.10 -1.92
N VAL A 106 1.02 -6.81 -1.90
CA VAL A 106 1.93 -5.75 -2.32
C VAL A 106 1.93 -4.70 -1.24
N LEU A 107 3.03 -4.59 -0.53
CA LEU A 107 3.15 -3.76 0.66
C LEU A 107 3.94 -2.48 0.34
N GLY A 108 3.31 -1.32 0.50
CA GLY A 108 4.00 -0.04 0.53
C GLY A 108 4.77 0.12 1.83
N ARG A 109 6.03 0.55 1.77
CA ARG A 109 6.79 0.86 2.97
C ARG A 109 6.19 2.05 3.72
N ALA A 110 6.59 2.26 4.98
CA ALA A 110 6.26 3.49 5.69
C ALA A 110 6.68 4.73 4.87
N GLY A 111 5.73 5.63 4.64
CA GLY A 111 5.93 6.82 3.83
C GLY A 111 5.95 6.59 2.31
N ALA A 112 5.61 5.41 1.80
CA ALA A 112 5.63 5.13 0.36
C ALA A 112 4.78 6.13 -0.42
N ILE A 113 5.32 6.58 -1.58
CA ILE A 113 4.68 7.48 -2.52
C ILE A 113 4.71 6.83 -3.90
N ILE A 114 3.54 6.49 -4.45
CA ILE A 114 3.42 5.72 -5.68
C ILE A 114 2.52 6.49 -6.66
N PRO A 115 3.08 7.21 -7.64
CA PRO A 115 2.29 7.89 -8.66
C PRO A 115 1.71 6.89 -9.67
N LEU A 116 0.42 7.03 -9.97
CA LEU A 116 -0.35 6.20 -10.88
C LEU A 116 -1.07 7.07 -11.91
N ALA A 117 -1.23 6.57 -13.14
CA ALA A 117 -2.15 7.16 -14.08
C ALA A 117 -3.59 6.88 -13.65
N SER A 118 -4.38 7.93 -13.38
CA SER A 118 -5.77 7.80 -12.93
C SER A 118 -6.70 7.27 -14.02
N GLU A 119 -6.42 7.61 -15.29
CA GLU A 119 -7.18 7.19 -16.47
C GLU A 119 -6.25 6.35 -17.35
N CYS A 120 -6.38 5.04 -17.28
CA CYS A 120 -5.51 4.07 -17.94
C CYS A 120 -6.32 3.06 -18.75
N GLY A 121 -6.82 3.49 -19.91
CA GLY A 121 -7.55 2.61 -20.84
C GLY A 121 -6.66 1.85 -21.84
N SER A 122 -5.40 2.27 -22.00
CA SER A 122 -4.45 1.73 -22.99
C SER A 122 -3.03 1.69 -22.43
N ASN A 123 -2.10 1.08 -23.19
CA ASN A 123 -0.65 1.17 -22.92
C ASN A 123 -0.06 2.48 -23.47
N ASP A 124 -0.82 3.57 -23.43
CA ASP A 124 -0.37 4.85 -23.93
C ASP A 124 0.79 5.39 -23.09
N ILE A 125 1.80 5.88 -23.76
CA ILE A 125 2.97 6.52 -23.14
C ILE A 125 2.75 8.02 -22.88
N ILE A 126 1.56 8.54 -23.23
CA ILE A 126 1.21 9.95 -23.03
C ILE A 126 1.15 10.23 -21.51
N ASN A 127 1.83 11.28 -21.11
CA ASN A 127 1.82 11.73 -19.73
C ASN A 127 0.38 12.00 -19.24
N PRO A 128 -0.03 11.46 -18.08
CA PRO A 128 -1.42 11.49 -17.64
C PRO A 128 -1.87 12.91 -17.26
N LYS A 129 -3.11 13.27 -17.64
CA LYS A 129 -3.75 14.51 -17.19
C LYS A 129 -4.18 14.47 -15.74
N LYS A 130 -4.41 13.27 -15.21
CA LYS A 130 -4.75 13.02 -13.80
C LYS A 130 -3.81 11.98 -13.23
N VAL A 131 -3.16 12.33 -12.14
CA VAL A 131 -2.24 11.45 -11.41
C VAL A 131 -2.87 11.10 -10.07
N ASP A 132 -3.03 9.81 -9.80
CA ASP A 132 -3.36 9.31 -8.47
C ASP A 132 -2.05 9.04 -7.72
N VAL A 133 -1.87 9.68 -6.59
CA VAL A 133 -0.68 9.48 -5.76
C VAL A 133 -1.07 8.63 -4.56
N VAL A 134 -0.69 7.35 -4.58
CA VAL A 134 -0.89 6.47 -3.43
C VAL A 134 0.16 6.80 -2.38
N ILE A 135 -0.30 7.03 -1.14
CA ILE A 135 0.57 7.36 -0.01
C ILE A 135 0.26 6.40 1.14
N CYS A 136 1.32 5.83 1.70
CA CYS A 136 1.26 5.00 2.90
C CYS A 136 1.76 5.79 4.11
N PRO A 137 1.18 5.60 5.32
CA PRO A 137 1.57 6.32 6.52
C PRO A 137 2.89 5.79 7.11
N GLY A 138 3.45 6.52 8.07
CA GLY A 138 4.43 6.00 9.02
C GLY A 138 5.84 6.57 8.94
N ALA A 139 6.21 7.30 7.89
CA ALA A 139 7.50 7.97 7.80
C ALA A 139 7.50 9.11 6.78
N SER A 140 8.41 10.06 6.94
CA SER A 140 8.71 11.06 5.91
C SER A 140 9.40 10.41 4.71
N ASN A 141 9.09 10.91 3.51
CA ASN A 141 9.67 10.42 2.27
C ASN A 141 9.61 11.46 1.17
N THR A 142 10.47 11.31 0.18
CA THR A 142 10.43 12.06 -1.07
C THR A 142 10.48 11.09 -2.25
N PHE A 143 9.61 11.30 -3.23
CA PHE A 143 9.63 10.56 -4.49
C PHE A 143 9.59 11.54 -5.66
N VAL A 144 10.53 11.40 -6.58
CA VAL A 144 10.62 12.23 -7.79
C VAL A 144 10.14 11.43 -8.98
N MET A 145 9.00 11.82 -9.56
CA MET A 145 8.45 11.24 -10.78
C MET A 145 9.08 11.92 -12.00
N TYR A 146 9.60 11.12 -12.92
CA TYR A 146 10.20 11.55 -14.17
C TYR A 146 9.21 11.44 -15.33
N GLU A 147 9.21 12.44 -16.21
CA GLU A 147 8.38 12.48 -17.42
C GLU A 147 9.10 13.19 -18.55
N ASP A 148 8.98 12.65 -19.76
CA ASP A 148 9.45 13.23 -21.01
C ASP A 148 8.36 13.11 -22.10
N SER A 149 8.72 13.31 -23.38
CA SER A 149 7.78 13.16 -24.50
C SER A 149 7.31 11.72 -24.73
N GLY A 150 7.97 10.74 -24.11
CA GLY A 150 7.71 9.30 -24.26
C GLY A 150 8.23 8.70 -25.57
N ASP A 151 8.79 9.49 -26.47
CA ASP A 151 9.36 9.08 -27.74
C ASP A 151 10.62 9.91 -28.08
N GLY A 152 11.56 9.32 -28.83
CA GLY A 152 12.78 9.99 -29.24
C GLY A 152 13.83 10.13 -28.14
N PHE A 153 14.75 11.10 -28.33
CA PHE A 153 15.93 11.35 -27.47
C PHE A 153 16.00 12.79 -26.97
N ASP A 154 14.90 13.52 -26.97
CA ASP A 154 14.88 14.94 -26.61
C ASP A 154 15.17 15.15 -25.12
N TYR A 155 14.98 14.13 -24.29
CA TYR A 155 15.43 14.11 -22.90
C TYR A 155 16.94 14.34 -22.74
N GLU A 156 17.78 13.94 -23.73
CA GLU A 156 19.23 14.21 -23.71
C GLU A 156 19.53 15.71 -23.86
N LYS A 157 18.58 16.50 -24.37
CA LYS A 157 18.66 17.97 -24.47
C LYS A 157 18.04 18.68 -23.27
N GLY A 158 17.53 17.93 -22.29
CA GLY A 158 16.87 18.47 -21.11
C GLY A 158 15.35 18.66 -21.26
N GLU A 159 14.74 18.13 -22.33
CA GLU A 159 13.29 18.19 -22.55
C GLU A 159 12.56 17.10 -21.72
N TYR A 160 12.65 17.23 -20.39
CA TYR A 160 11.97 16.39 -19.42
C TYR A 160 11.55 17.21 -18.19
N ALA A 161 10.60 16.70 -17.44
CA ALA A 161 10.13 17.30 -16.20
C ALA A 161 10.28 16.32 -15.03
N LEU A 162 10.50 16.90 -13.86
CA LEU A 162 10.54 16.19 -12.58
C LEU A 162 9.43 16.71 -11.69
N THR A 163 8.55 15.82 -11.24
CA THR A 163 7.52 16.12 -10.24
C THR A 163 7.96 15.52 -8.91
N GLU A 164 8.33 16.36 -7.96
CA GLU A 164 8.71 15.98 -6.63
C GLU A 164 7.51 15.93 -5.70
N PHE A 165 7.28 14.79 -5.09
CA PHE A 165 6.30 14.59 -4.02
C PHE A 165 7.05 14.45 -2.71
N VAL A 166 6.72 15.30 -1.74
CA VAL A 166 7.31 15.25 -0.40
C VAL A 166 6.22 14.95 0.62
N LEU A 167 6.44 13.95 1.45
CA LEU A 167 5.66 13.65 2.63
C LEU A 167 6.48 13.97 3.88
N ASP A 168 6.07 15.01 4.60
CA ASP A 168 6.56 15.30 5.95
C ASP A 168 5.62 14.63 6.96
N TRP A 169 6.18 13.75 7.78
CA TRP A 169 5.42 12.87 8.68
C TRP A 169 5.74 13.12 10.15
N ASN A 170 4.68 13.30 10.93
CA ASN A 170 4.64 13.07 12.38
C ASN A 170 3.46 12.15 12.70
N GLU A 171 3.42 11.56 13.89
CA GLU A 171 2.35 10.62 14.27
C GLU A 171 0.96 11.25 14.26
N ASP A 172 0.84 12.51 14.62
CA ASP A 172 -0.40 13.29 14.74
C ASP A 172 -0.65 14.25 13.56
N LYS A 173 0.36 14.51 12.74
CA LYS A 173 0.27 15.44 11.61
C LYS A 173 1.12 14.97 10.43
N ALA A 174 0.58 15.10 9.22
CA ALA A 174 1.36 14.93 8.01
C ALA A 174 1.12 16.09 7.03
N LYS A 175 2.13 16.41 6.22
CA LYS A 175 2.03 17.38 5.13
C LYS A 175 2.53 16.74 3.85
N ILE A 176 1.76 16.88 2.78
CA ILE A 176 2.15 16.45 1.45
C ILE A 176 2.30 17.69 0.59
N SER A 177 3.43 17.83 -0.09
CA SER A 177 3.67 18.90 -1.06
C SER A 177 4.12 18.36 -2.41
N ILE A 178 3.81 19.10 -3.46
CA ILE A 178 4.18 18.81 -4.84
C ILE A 178 4.93 20.01 -5.40
N ASP A 179 6.09 19.77 -5.97
CA ASP A 179 6.84 20.74 -6.75
C ASP A 179 7.18 20.17 -8.13
N VAL A 180 7.20 21.02 -9.15
CA VAL A 180 7.46 20.61 -10.54
C VAL A 180 8.56 21.46 -11.12
N SER A 181 9.57 20.80 -11.69
CA SER A 181 10.73 21.44 -12.30
C SER A 181 11.07 20.86 -13.69
N GLY A 182 11.95 21.52 -14.42
CA GLY A 182 12.35 21.10 -15.77
C GLY A 182 11.50 21.69 -16.89
N ASP A 183 11.33 20.96 -17.99
CA ASP A 183 10.55 21.40 -19.13
C ASP A 183 9.06 21.10 -18.92
N LEU A 184 8.30 22.12 -18.55
CA LEU A 184 6.87 22.00 -18.32
C LEU A 184 6.05 21.75 -19.59
N SER A 185 6.64 21.84 -20.79
CA SER A 185 5.94 21.57 -22.04
C SER A 185 5.60 20.09 -22.22
N VAL A 186 6.35 19.19 -21.58
CA VAL A 186 6.08 17.74 -21.58
C VAL A 186 4.93 17.34 -20.66
N ILE A 187 4.53 18.22 -19.74
CA ILE A 187 3.43 17.97 -18.81
C ILE A 187 2.10 18.46 -19.38
N PRO A 188 1.01 17.66 -19.29
CA PRO A 188 -0.31 18.12 -19.68
C PRO A 188 -0.74 19.37 -18.93
N ARG A 189 -1.25 20.38 -19.68
CA ARG A 189 -1.82 21.60 -19.07
C ARG A 189 -3.00 21.25 -18.15
N ASN A 190 -3.11 21.95 -17.02
CA ASN A 190 -4.16 21.75 -16.00
C ASN A 190 -4.16 20.32 -15.45
N ARG A 191 -2.98 19.73 -15.23
CA ARG A 191 -2.85 18.44 -14.56
C ARG A 191 -3.50 18.51 -13.18
N LYS A 192 -4.21 17.42 -12.82
CA LYS A 192 -4.83 17.26 -11.51
C LYS A 192 -4.17 16.12 -10.75
N TYR A 193 -4.00 16.32 -9.45
CA TYR A 193 -3.54 15.31 -8.53
C TYR A 193 -4.68 14.87 -7.61
N ARG A 194 -4.74 13.57 -7.35
CA ARG A 194 -5.66 12.96 -6.39
C ARG A 194 -4.84 12.08 -5.45
N PHE A 195 -4.92 12.37 -4.16
CA PHE A 195 -4.21 11.59 -3.15
C PHE A 195 -5.05 10.40 -2.71
N ILE A 196 -4.45 9.22 -2.72
CA ILE A 196 -5.03 7.94 -2.30
C ILE A 196 -4.28 7.52 -1.04
N LEU A 197 -4.77 7.92 0.12
CA LEU A 197 -4.13 7.67 1.40
C LEU A 197 -4.54 6.27 1.90
N ARG A 198 -3.63 5.31 1.77
CA ARG A 198 -3.84 3.90 2.14
C ARG A 198 -3.36 3.63 3.56
N GLY A 199 -4.18 2.97 4.38
CA GLY A 199 -3.82 2.62 5.75
C GLY A 199 -3.79 3.81 6.71
N PHE A 200 -4.47 4.90 6.37
CA PHE A 200 -4.69 6.00 7.29
C PHE A 200 -5.94 5.75 8.14
N ALA A 201 -5.92 6.24 9.38
CA ALA A 201 -7.04 6.17 10.31
C ALA A 201 -8.28 6.87 9.74
N ARG A 202 -9.46 6.44 10.19
CA ARG A 202 -10.72 7.08 9.80
C ARG A 202 -10.91 8.46 10.45
N GLY A 203 -10.51 8.59 11.70
CA GLY A 203 -10.62 9.84 12.47
C GLY A 203 -9.47 10.79 12.16
N ILE A 204 -9.44 11.35 10.93
CA ILE A 204 -8.51 12.38 10.53
C ILE A 204 -9.25 13.54 9.86
N ARG A 205 -8.70 14.74 9.95
CA ARG A 205 -9.20 15.92 9.26
C ARG A 205 -8.16 16.45 8.28
N PHE A 206 -8.62 17.19 7.32
CA PHE A 206 -7.80 17.76 6.24
C PHE A 206 -7.92 19.27 6.20
N GLU A 207 -6.84 19.94 5.81
CA GLU A 207 -6.85 21.35 5.41
C GLU A 207 -6.42 21.49 3.94
N ASN A 208 -6.90 22.53 3.27
CA ASN A 208 -6.61 22.83 1.85
C ASN A 208 -7.12 21.77 0.85
N VAL A 209 -8.31 21.21 1.10
CA VAL A 209 -8.91 20.19 0.23
C VAL A 209 -10.29 20.62 -0.27
N ASP A 210 -10.65 20.18 -1.49
CA ASP A 210 -11.99 20.38 -2.03
C ASP A 210 -12.94 19.27 -1.63
N ASN A 211 -12.44 18.04 -1.58
CA ASN A 211 -13.23 16.86 -1.26
C ASN A 211 -12.35 15.76 -0.66
N ALA A 212 -12.88 15.10 0.38
CA ALA A 212 -12.28 13.92 0.98
C ALA A 212 -13.35 12.85 1.21
N LYS A 213 -13.09 11.62 0.78
CA LYS A 213 -13.99 10.48 0.93
C LYS A 213 -13.23 9.29 1.49
N TYR A 214 -13.79 8.65 2.53
CA TYR A 214 -13.25 7.42 3.11
C TYR A 214 -13.97 6.18 2.59
N ASP A 215 -13.20 5.19 2.19
CA ASP A 215 -13.67 3.83 1.88
C ASP A 215 -13.25 2.89 3.02
N ILE A 216 -14.22 2.46 3.82
CA ILE A 216 -14.00 1.56 4.95
C ILE A 216 -13.53 0.16 4.54
N LYS A 217 -13.85 -0.30 3.32
CA LYS A 217 -13.47 -1.64 2.86
C LYS A 217 -11.98 -1.74 2.57
N THR A 218 -11.39 -0.65 2.10
CA THR A 218 -9.99 -0.58 1.70
C THR A 218 -9.16 0.36 2.58
N ASN A 219 -9.71 0.81 3.73
CA ASN A 219 -9.05 1.74 4.65
C ASN A 219 -8.37 2.90 3.92
N THR A 220 -9.12 3.56 3.04
CA THR A 220 -8.56 4.50 2.08
C THR A 220 -9.30 5.81 2.10
N TRP A 221 -8.57 6.90 2.27
CA TRP A 221 -9.05 8.22 1.94
C TRP A 221 -8.72 8.56 0.49
N THR A 222 -9.69 9.07 -0.23
CA THR A 222 -9.50 9.68 -1.55
C THR A 222 -9.69 11.18 -1.39
N VAL A 223 -8.63 11.95 -1.62
CA VAL A 223 -8.58 13.40 -1.39
C VAL A 223 -8.25 14.10 -2.70
N THR A 224 -9.02 15.11 -3.04
CA THR A 224 -8.80 15.98 -4.21
C THR A 224 -8.50 17.38 -3.77
N CYS A 225 -7.46 17.99 -4.33
CA CYS A 225 -7.10 19.38 -4.13
C CYS A 225 -7.20 20.12 -5.48
N ASN A 226 -7.73 21.32 -5.50
CA ASN A 226 -7.65 22.20 -6.68
C ASN A 226 -6.26 22.83 -6.70
N CYS A 227 -5.41 22.29 -7.56
CA CYS A 227 -4.03 22.71 -7.64
C CYS A 227 -3.72 23.21 -9.03
N ASP A 228 -3.60 24.52 -9.17
CA ASP A 228 -2.94 25.14 -10.29
C ASP A 228 -1.45 25.33 -9.94
N GLY A 229 -0.63 24.26 -10.08
CA GLY A 229 0.80 24.29 -9.77
C GLY A 229 1.18 23.60 -8.46
N ALA A 230 1.87 24.28 -7.54
CA ALA A 230 2.29 23.73 -6.26
C ALA A 230 1.09 23.48 -5.33
N SER A 231 1.00 22.27 -4.78
CA SER A 231 -0.09 21.81 -3.92
C SER A 231 0.43 21.43 -2.56
N GLU A 232 -0.27 21.86 -1.55
CA GLU A 232 -0.04 21.42 -0.18
C GLU A 232 -1.32 20.84 0.41
N LEU A 233 -1.24 19.63 0.93
CA LEU A 233 -2.28 18.97 1.69
C LEU A 233 -1.80 18.78 3.12
N GLU A 234 -2.52 19.28 4.10
CA GLU A 234 -2.27 19.02 5.50
C GLU A 234 -3.28 18.04 6.07
N ILE A 235 -2.79 17.08 6.86
CA ILE A 235 -3.53 15.97 7.46
C ILE A 235 -3.27 16.01 8.97
N PHE A 236 -4.33 15.94 9.77
CA PHE A 236 -4.23 15.96 11.23
C PHE A 236 -5.02 14.79 11.82
N ALA A 237 -4.48 14.19 12.86
CA ALA A 237 -5.23 13.24 13.65
C ALA A 237 -6.41 13.95 14.35
N ASP A 238 -7.56 13.30 14.37
CA ASP A 238 -8.80 13.76 15.03
C ASP A 238 -9.49 12.52 15.67
N ASN A 239 -8.69 11.71 16.38
CA ASN A 239 -9.12 10.50 17.07
C ASN A 239 -8.50 10.45 18.47
N GLU A 240 -9.03 9.59 19.32
CA GLU A 240 -8.62 9.46 20.72
C GLU A 240 -7.14 9.07 20.90
N GLU A 241 -6.58 8.32 19.92
CA GLU A 241 -5.19 7.87 19.93
C GLU A 241 -4.22 8.95 19.43
N ASN A 242 -4.73 10.05 18.87
CA ASN A 242 -3.95 11.11 18.23
C ASN A 242 -2.93 10.56 17.22
N ASN A 243 -3.38 9.64 16.36
CA ASN A 243 -2.54 8.91 15.42
C ASN A 243 -3.18 8.87 14.03
N LEU A 244 -2.36 9.03 13.01
CA LEU A 244 -2.78 8.99 11.61
C LEU A 244 -2.85 7.57 11.02
N VAL A 245 -2.23 6.58 11.67
CA VAL A 245 -2.15 5.20 11.15
C VAL A 245 -3.42 4.41 11.49
N TYR A 246 -3.94 3.66 10.51
CA TYR A 246 -5.05 2.73 10.72
C TYR A 246 -4.71 1.67 11.79
N ASN A 247 -5.62 1.44 12.72
CA ASN A 247 -5.44 0.59 13.90
C ASN A 247 -6.35 -0.66 13.94
N GLY A 248 -7.02 -1.02 12.85
CA GLY A 248 -7.86 -2.22 12.79
C GLY A 248 -9.36 -1.98 13.04
N GLU A 249 -9.86 -0.76 12.94
CA GLU A 249 -11.26 -0.39 13.24
C GLU A 249 -12.33 -1.23 12.52
N ASN A 250 -12.05 -1.79 11.34
CA ASN A 250 -13.00 -2.57 10.55
C ASN A 250 -12.71 -4.07 10.52
N VAL A 251 -11.94 -4.60 11.45
CA VAL A 251 -11.58 -6.04 11.51
C VAL A 251 -12.82 -6.92 11.59
N ASN A 252 -13.86 -6.49 12.32
CA ASN A 252 -15.11 -7.23 12.44
C ASN A 252 -15.86 -7.38 11.10
N ASP A 253 -15.84 -6.35 10.26
CA ASP A 253 -16.46 -6.41 8.93
C ASP A 253 -15.64 -7.33 8.00
N LYS A 254 -14.33 -7.24 8.06
CA LYS A 254 -13.42 -8.08 7.25
C LYS A 254 -13.53 -9.56 7.61
N ILE A 255 -13.57 -9.89 8.89
CA ILE A 255 -13.76 -11.28 9.32
C ILE A 255 -15.15 -11.78 8.93
N TYR A 256 -16.19 -10.95 9.01
CA TYR A 256 -17.52 -11.31 8.55
C TYR A 256 -17.53 -11.66 7.05
N ASP A 257 -16.94 -10.80 6.21
CA ASP A 257 -16.84 -11.03 4.76
C ASP A 257 -16.03 -12.29 4.43
N PHE A 258 -14.97 -12.58 5.19
CA PHE A 258 -14.21 -13.81 5.06
C PHE A 258 -15.06 -15.04 5.40
N LEU A 259 -15.76 -15.01 6.54
CA LEU A 259 -16.58 -16.14 6.99
C LEU A 259 -17.76 -16.43 6.05
N LEU A 260 -18.30 -15.42 5.34
CA LEU A 260 -19.29 -15.63 4.30
C LEU A 260 -18.77 -16.48 3.14
N GLN A 261 -17.50 -16.32 2.77
CA GLN A 261 -16.88 -17.01 1.64
C GLN A 261 -16.31 -18.38 2.03
N ALA A 262 -15.77 -18.53 3.24
CA ALA A 262 -15.14 -19.75 3.71
C ALA A 262 -16.12 -20.94 3.71
N GLN A 263 -15.64 -22.11 3.30
CA GLN A 263 -16.40 -23.37 3.30
C GLN A 263 -16.07 -24.15 4.58
N MET A 264 -16.86 -23.91 5.61
CA MET A 264 -16.69 -24.50 6.94
C MET A 264 -18.04 -24.59 7.68
N ASP A 265 -18.07 -25.30 8.81
CA ASP A 265 -19.27 -25.46 9.61
C ASP A 265 -19.85 -24.10 10.09
N ASN A 266 -21.18 -23.98 10.02
CA ASN A 266 -21.85 -22.72 10.40
C ASN A 266 -21.75 -22.40 11.90
N ASN A 267 -21.59 -23.43 12.77
CA ASN A 267 -21.41 -23.16 14.21
C ASN A 267 -20.02 -22.61 14.46
N ASP A 268 -18.99 -23.10 13.73
CA ASP A 268 -17.64 -22.55 13.79
C ASP A 268 -17.62 -21.11 13.31
N LYS A 269 -18.25 -20.80 12.17
CA LYS A 269 -18.40 -19.41 11.69
C LYS A 269 -19.00 -18.49 12.75
N ARG A 270 -20.09 -18.90 13.37
CA ARG A 270 -20.75 -18.12 14.44
C ARG A 270 -19.85 -17.95 15.66
N SER A 271 -19.14 -19.00 16.03
CA SER A 271 -18.22 -18.96 17.18
C SER A 271 -17.06 -18.01 16.93
N ILE A 272 -16.44 -18.07 15.74
CA ILE A 272 -15.37 -17.16 15.34
C ILE A 272 -15.88 -15.70 15.34
N TYR A 273 -17.00 -15.44 14.69
CA TYR A 273 -17.56 -14.08 14.65
C TYR A 273 -17.86 -13.52 16.04
N ARG A 274 -18.41 -14.35 16.95
CA ARG A 274 -18.63 -13.95 18.33
C ARG A 274 -17.34 -13.59 19.07
N LEU A 275 -16.27 -14.35 18.84
CA LEU A 275 -14.97 -14.02 19.46
C LEU A 275 -14.46 -12.65 19.00
N PHE A 276 -14.54 -12.34 17.72
CA PHE A 276 -14.11 -11.04 17.20
C PHE A 276 -14.96 -9.87 17.73
N THR A 277 -16.26 -10.10 17.92
CA THR A 277 -17.20 -9.07 18.42
C THR A 277 -17.38 -9.04 19.93
N SER A 278 -16.65 -9.88 20.67
CA SER A 278 -16.81 -10.02 22.14
C SER A 278 -16.22 -8.85 22.94
N GLY A 279 -15.32 -8.05 22.35
CA GLY A 279 -14.52 -7.07 23.06
C GLY A 279 -13.37 -7.66 23.88
N GLU A 280 -13.10 -8.96 23.73
CA GLU A 280 -12.01 -9.66 24.41
C GLU A 280 -10.64 -9.19 23.88
N ASN A 281 -9.61 -9.36 24.72
CA ASN A 281 -8.24 -9.08 24.32
C ASN A 281 -7.82 -9.98 23.13
N LYS A 282 -7.09 -9.42 22.20
CA LYS A 282 -6.56 -10.08 20.99
C LYS A 282 -5.88 -11.43 21.29
N ASN A 283 -5.08 -11.53 22.36
CA ASN A 283 -4.42 -12.78 22.73
C ASN A 283 -5.42 -13.86 23.18
N VAL A 284 -6.52 -13.47 23.80
CA VAL A 284 -7.61 -14.38 24.20
C VAL A 284 -8.32 -14.90 22.95
N ILE A 285 -8.61 -14.03 21.97
CA ILE A 285 -9.21 -14.43 20.69
C ILE A 285 -8.29 -15.41 19.98
N ILE A 286 -7.00 -15.11 19.85
CA ILE A 286 -5.99 -15.99 19.25
C ILE A 286 -6.00 -17.38 19.91
N SER A 287 -5.94 -17.44 21.24
CA SER A 287 -5.92 -18.69 22.00
C SER A 287 -7.18 -19.53 21.73
N ASN A 288 -8.34 -18.88 21.71
CA ASN A 288 -9.60 -19.57 21.41
C ASN A 288 -9.65 -20.10 19.96
N ILE A 289 -9.25 -19.31 18.97
CA ILE A 289 -9.18 -19.76 17.57
C ILE A 289 -8.26 -20.97 17.43
N MET A 290 -7.07 -20.93 18.03
CA MET A 290 -6.12 -22.05 17.98
C MET A 290 -6.68 -23.33 18.66
N SER A 291 -7.53 -23.20 19.67
CA SER A 291 -8.18 -24.34 20.35
C SER A 291 -9.29 -24.99 19.55
N MET A 292 -9.87 -24.30 18.58
CA MET A 292 -11.00 -24.80 17.74
C MET A 292 -10.60 -25.92 16.79
N LYS A 293 -9.29 -26.17 16.58
CA LYS A 293 -8.77 -27.21 15.66
C LYS A 293 -9.33 -27.10 14.24
N LEU A 294 -9.43 -25.89 13.73
CA LEU A 294 -9.84 -25.62 12.35
C LEU A 294 -8.78 -26.12 11.36
N ASN A 295 -9.13 -26.21 10.09
CA ASN A 295 -8.15 -26.38 9.00
C ASN A 295 -7.05 -25.33 9.10
N ASP A 296 -5.78 -25.73 8.92
CA ASP A 296 -4.62 -24.84 9.05
C ASP A 296 -4.69 -23.62 8.13
N LYS A 297 -5.25 -23.79 6.91
CA LYS A 297 -5.39 -22.68 5.95
C LYS A 297 -6.46 -21.68 6.37
N VAL A 298 -7.57 -22.17 6.92
CA VAL A 298 -8.63 -21.34 7.52
C VAL A 298 -8.06 -20.60 8.74
N THR A 299 -7.34 -21.30 9.60
CA THR A 299 -6.68 -20.72 10.77
C THR A 299 -5.73 -19.60 10.35
N ALA A 300 -4.85 -19.85 9.37
CA ALA A 300 -3.92 -18.84 8.86
C ALA A 300 -4.62 -17.59 8.32
N ALA A 301 -5.71 -17.78 7.57
CA ALA A 301 -6.51 -16.67 7.04
C ALA A 301 -7.21 -15.83 8.13
N ILE A 302 -7.63 -16.47 9.23
CA ILE A 302 -8.21 -15.77 10.38
C ILE A 302 -7.12 -15.03 11.17
N MET A 303 -5.98 -15.68 11.37
CA MET A 303 -4.86 -15.11 12.13
C MET A 303 -4.28 -13.86 11.48
N GLU A 304 -4.34 -13.74 10.15
CA GLU A 304 -3.92 -12.53 9.45
C GLU A 304 -4.64 -11.26 9.96
N TYR A 305 -5.92 -11.36 10.32
CA TYR A 305 -6.70 -10.24 10.87
C TYR A 305 -6.37 -9.90 12.33
N LEU A 306 -5.63 -10.79 12.99
CA LEU A 306 -5.26 -10.65 14.41
C LEU A 306 -3.78 -10.30 14.61
N LEU A 307 -2.92 -10.40 13.62
CA LEU A 307 -1.47 -10.20 13.73
C LEU A 307 -0.99 -8.92 13.07
#